data_b521afc27bc3f7331f9c4730ef552df6
#
_entry.id   b521afc27bc3f7331f9c4730ef552df6
#
_cell.length_a   1.000
_cell.length_b   1.000
_cell.length_c   1.000
_cell.angle_alpha   90.00
_cell.angle_beta   90.00
_cell.angle_gamma   90.00
#
_symmetry.space_group_name_H-M   'P 1'
#
loop_
_entity.id
_entity.type
_entity.pdbx_description
1 polymer ?
#
loop_
_entity_poly.entity_id
_entity_poly.type
_entity_poly.pdbx_seq_one_letter_code
_entity_poly.pdbx_strand_id
1 'polypeptide(L)'
;MNNFVEITSRIGRMYQDFLISGKGSGDIIEEIDKLSAELRRNGCVNSTLLKQGFMFDMINYNKVAPSASQKSYVYVLHAEDSGLTKIGFSRRVNKRISEISRMSGGKLNLIAKIPADRELETKLHQKYYNYRSHGEWFILNRCHLKELKEMPGNELK
;
A
#
# COMPACT_ATOMS: atom_id res chain seq x y z
N MET A 1 -9.55 25.74 33.22
CA MET A 1 -8.55 25.80 32.13
C MET A 1 -7.92 24.43 31.81
N ASN A 2 -7.79 23.53 32.79
CA ASN A 2 -7.12 22.23 32.60
C ASN A 2 -7.87 21.20 31.73
N ASN A 3 -9.18 21.28 31.68
CA ASN A 3 -10.00 20.25 31.03
C ASN A 3 -9.85 20.21 29.48
N PHE A 4 -9.70 21.37 28.83
CA PHE A 4 -9.54 21.45 27.37
C PHE A 4 -8.25 20.77 26.87
N VAL A 5 -7.12 21.06 27.52
CA VAL A 5 -5.79 20.50 27.17
C VAL A 5 -5.79 18.99 27.42
N GLU A 6 -6.40 18.55 28.50
CA GLU A 6 -6.50 17.12 28.83
C GLU A 6 -7.32 16.35 27.80
N ILE A 7 -8.51 16.87 27.43
CA ILE A 7 -9.39 16.25 26.44
C ILE A 7 -8.73 16.19 25.06
N THR A 8 -8.13 17.29 24.61
CA THR A 8 -7.43 17.32 23.31
C THR A 8 -6.22 16.38 23.28
N SER A 9 -5.47 16.29 24.38
CA SER A 9 -4.34 15.35 24.52
C SER A 9 -4.82 13.89 24.50
N ARG A 10 -5.98 13.59 25.09
CA ARG A 10 -6.59 12.26 25.09
C ARG A 10 -7.02 11.87 23.67
N ILE A 11 -7.71 12.76 22.95
CA ILE A 11 -8.07 12.55 21.54
C ILE A 11 -6.81 12.29 20.70
N GLY A 12 -5.75 13.09 20.89
CA GLY A 12 -4.49 12.93 20.17
C GLY A 12 -3.82 11.57 20.43
N ARG A 13 -3.80 11.08 21.66
CA ARG A 13 -3.26 9.75 22.00
C ARG A 13 -4.08 8.63 21.35
N MET A 14 -5.41 8.68 21.45
CA MET A 14 -6.28 7.69 20.84
C MET A 14 -6.09 7.63 19.32
N TYR A 15 -5.91 8.78 18.68
CA TYR A 15 -5.62 8.86 17.26
C TYR A 15 -4.25 8.24 16.91
N GLN A 16 -3.21 8.49 17.70
CA GLN A 16 -1.90 7.87 17.52
C GLN A 16 -1.96 6.34 17.69
N ASP A 17 -2.66 5.86 18.71
CA ASP A 17 -2.85 4.43 18.94
C ASP A 17 -3.59 3.76 17.77
N PHE A 18 -4.58 4.44 17.18
CA PHE A 18 -5.25 3.99 15.98
C PHE A 18 -4.31 3.90 14.77
N LEU A 19 -3.47 4.92 14.55
CA LEU A 19 -2.49 4.94 13.45
C LEU A 19 -1.48 3.80 13.57
N ILE A 20 -1.08 3.44 14.78
CA ILE A 20 -0.11 2.38 15.05
C ILE A 20 -0.75 1.00 14.94
N SER A 21 -1.92 0.81 15.52
CA SER A 21 -2.55 -0.52 15.67
C SER A 21 -3.53 -0.87 14.53
N GLY A 22 -4.14 0.13 13.90
CA GLY A 22 -5.20 -0.03 12.89
C GLY A 22 -6.48 -0.68 13.42
N LYS A 23 -6.60 -0.88 14.75
CA LYS A 23 -7.71 -1.58 15.41
C LYS A 23 -8.61 -0.60 16.15
N GLY A 24 -9.88 -0.96 16.28
CA GLY A 24 -10.82 -0.24 17.17
C GLY A 24 -11.40 1.05 16.58
N SER A 25 -11.47 1.19 15.26
CA SER A 25 -12.00 2.42 14.62
C SER A 25 -13.41 2.79 15.07
N GLY A 26 -14.28 1.82 15.34
CA GLY A 26 -15.65 2.04 15.83
C GLY A 26 -15.65 2.65 17.23
N ASP A 27 -14.92 2.03 18.16
CA ASP A 27 -14.83 2.47 19.55
C ASP A 27 -14.18 3.85 19.67
N ILE A 28 -13.15 4.10 18.83
CA ILE A 28 -12.45 5.39 18.79
C ILE A 28 -13.40 6.51 18.30
N ILE A 29 -14.20 6.24 17.27
CA ILE A 29 -15.17 7.21 16.75
C ILE A 29 -16.20 7.57 17.83
N GLU A 30 -16.76 6.59 18.55
CA GLU A 30 -17.72 6.82 19.62
C GLU A 30 -17.10 7.65 20.76
N GLU A 31 -15.87 7.35 21.14
CA GLU A 31 -15.16 8.09 22.18
C GLU A 31 -14.81 9.52 21.75
N ILE A 32 -14.39 9.74 20.48
CA ILE A 32 -14.18 11.08 19.91
C ILE A 32 -15.50 11.87 19.93
N ASP A 33 -16.64 11.24 19.67
CA ASP A 33 -17.96 11.89 19.74
C ASP A 33 -18.29 12.36 21.17
N LYS A 34 -18.04 11.52 22.16
CA LYS A 34 -18.23 11.84 23.58
C LYS A 34 -17.33 13.01 24.01
N LEU A 35 -16.04 12.94 23.67
CA LEU A 35 -15.07 13.98 24.02
C LEU A 35 -15.35 15.30 23.27
N SER A 36 -15.78 15.25 22.03
CA SER A 36 -16.19 16.44 21.27
C SER A 36 -17.44 17.10 21.84
N ALA A 37 -18.38 16.31 22.35
CA ALA A 37 -19.56 16.83 23.05
C ALA A 37 -19.19 17.47 24.39
N GLU A 38 -18.23 16.92 25.10
CA GLU A 38 -17.69 17.49 26.33
C GLU A 38 -16.97 18.81 26.07
N LEU A 39 -16.16 18.92 25.03
CA LEU A 39 -15.52 20.16 24.61
C LEU A 39 -16.55 21.25 24.28
N ARG A 40 -17.66 20.91 23.61
CA ARG A 40 -18.74 21.87 23.34
C ARG A 40 -19.39 22.38 24.62
N ARG A 41 -19.68 21.49 25.58
CA ARG A 41 -20.24 21.89 26.88
C ARG A 41 -19.31 22.82 27.64
N ASN A 42 -17.99 22.70 27.45
CA ASN A 42 -16.97 23.56 28.04
C ASN A 42 -16.66 24.81 27.19
N GLY A 43 -17.52 25.19 26.24
CA GLY A 43 -17.43 26.42 25.45
C GLY A 43 -16.48 26.37 24.26
N CYS A 44 -15.99 25.20 23.85
CA CYS A 44 -15.14 25.08 22.69
C CYS A 44 -15.96 25.09 21.38
N VAL A 45 -15.97 26.20 20.67
CA VAL A 45 -16.73 26.41 19.44
C VAL A 45 -16.21 25.55 18.28
N ASN A 46 -14.91 25.23 18.27
CA ASN A 46 -14.25 24.52 17.18
C ASN A 46 -14.22 22.99 17.36
N SER A 47 -14.93 22.43 18.36
CA SER A 47 -14.95 20.99 18.62
C SER A 47 -15.43 20.16 17.43
N THR A 48 -16.36 20.69 16.62
CA THR A 48 -16.87 20.05 15.42
C THR A 48 -15.82 19.96 14.32
N LEU A 49 -15.01 21.01 14.13
CA LEU A 49 -13.91 21.04 13.15
C LEU A 49 -12.81 20.06 13.54
N LEU A 50 -12.46 19.97 14.82
CA LEU A 50 -11.50 18.98 15.32
C LEU A 50 -11.98 17.55 15.03
N LYS A 51 -13.24 17.25 15.36
CA LYS A 51 -13.85 15.96 15.04
C LYS A 51 -13.83 15.66 13.55
N GLN A 52 -14.22 16.61 12.70
CA GLN A 52 -14.22 16.43 11.24
C GLN A 52 -12.83 16.18 10.70
N GLY A 53 -11.81 16.85 11.21
CA GLY A 53 -10.41 16.62 10.85
C GLY A 53 -9.97 15.20 11.18
N PHE A 54 -10.17 14.74 12.41
CA PHE A 54 -9.84 13.38 12.83
C PHE A 54 -10.62 12.33 12.02
N MET A 55 -11.91 12.53 11.80
CA MET A 55 -12.74 11.63 10.99
C MET A 55 -12.25 11.54 9.54
N PHE A 56 -11.87 12.67 8.95
CA PHE A 56 -11.33 12.72 7.60
C PHE A 56 -10.01 11.95 7.50
N ASP A 57 -9.10 12.15 8.44
CA ASP A 57 -7.83 11.45 8.48
C ASP A 57 -8.00 9.95 8.72
N MET A 58 -8.90 9.54 9.61
CA MET A 58 -9.22 8.12 9.85
C MET A 58 -9.81 7.45 8.61
N ILE A 59 -10.71 8.12 7.88
CA ILE A 59 -11.29 7.60 6.63
C ILE A 59 -10.21 7.46 5.57
N ASN A 60 -9.32 8.44 5.44
CA ASN A 60 -8.23 8.41 4.48
C ASN A 60 -7.17 7.39 4.87
N TYR A 61 -6.85 7.24 6.16
CA TYR A 61 -5.97 6.20 6.65
C TYR A 61 -6.50 4.80 6.29
N ASN A 62 -7.78 4.52 6.53
CA ASN A 62 -8.39 3.26 6.15
C ASN A 62 -8.44 3.00 4.64
N LYS A 63 -8.42 4.06 3.81
CA LYS A 63 -8.30 3.94 2.34
C LYS A 63 -6.86 3.69 1.89
N VAL A 64 -5.88 4.21 2.63
CA VAL A 64 -4.44 4.15 2.31
C VAL A 64 -3.74 3.04 3.09
N ALA A 65 -4.20 2.77 4.32
CA ALA A 65 -3.65 1.67 5.11
C ALA A 65 -3.86 0.36 4.33
N PRO A 66 -2.82 -0.41 4.11
CA PRO A 66 -2.99 -1.74 3.57
C PRO A 66 -3.89 -2.51 4.52
N SER A 67 -5.06 -2.97 4.04
CA SER A 67 -5.82 -3.93 4.82
C SER A 67 -4.84 -5.03 5.23
N ALA A 68 -4.73 -5.29 6.53
CA ALA A 68 -3.72 -6.15 7.13
C ALA A 68 -3.69 -7.60 6.58
N SER A 69 -4.52 -7.92 5.58
CA SER A 69 -4.63 -9.22 4.95
C SER A 69 -4.32 -9.25 3.44
N GLN A 70 -4.12 -8.12 2.76
CA GLN A 70 -3.79 -8.17 1.33
C GLN A 70 -2.29 -8.15 1.11
N LYS A 71 -1.71 -9.37 0.94
CA LYS A 71 -0.32 -9.53 0.51
C LYS A 71 -0.08 -8.73 -0.79
N SER A 72 0.96 -7.96 -0.82
CA SER A 72 1.47 -7.30 -2.02
C SER A 72 2.59 -8.14 -2.64
N TYR A 73 2.78 -7.99 -3.92
CA TYR A 73 3.72 -8.82 -4.68
C TYR A 73 4.52 -7.98 -5.66
N VAL A 74 5.77 -8.31 -5.77
CA VAL A 74 6.56 -8.00 -6.96
C VAL A 74 6.36 -9.16 -7.95
N TYR A 75 5.98 -8.83 -9.18
CA TYR A 75 5.78 -9.80 -10.25
C TYR A 75 6.70 -9.53 -11.43
N VAL A 76 7.10 -10.60 -12.10
CA VAL A 76 7.94 -10.56 -13.30
C VAL A 76 7.19 -11.23 -14.45
N LEU A 77 6.94 -10.47 -15.52
CA LEU A 77 6.29 -10.97 -16.73
C LEU A 77 7.30 -10.96 -17.88
N HIS A 78 7.34 -12.03 -18.65
CA HIS A 78 8.11 -12.12 -19.88
C HIS A 78 7.18 -12.17 -21.07
N ALA A 79 7.36 -11.25 -22.02
CA ALA A 79 6.63 -11.21 -23.28
C ALA A 79 7.41 -12.02 -24.33
N GLU A 80 6.87 -13.16 -24.74
CA GLU A 80 7.52 -14.08 -25.70
C GLU A 80 7.80 -13.41 -27.05
N ASP A 81 6.84 -12.61 -27.52
CA ASP A 81 6.91 -12.00 -28.85
C ASP A 81 7.99 -10.91 -28.97
N SER A 82 8.16 -10.10 -27.92
CA SER A 82 9.13 -9.00 -27.92
C SER A 82 10.43 -9.30 -27.20
N GLY A 83 10.49 -10.40 -26.45
CA GLY A 83 11.63 -10.72 -25.57
C GLY A 83 11.78 -9.79 -24.37
N LEU A 84 10.82 -8.87 -24.16
CA LEU A 84 10.87 -7.92 -23.06
C LEU A 84 10.37 -8.53 -21.75
N THR A 85 10.94 -8.10 -20.65
CA THR A 85 10.55 -8.53 -19.30
C THR A 85 10.09 -7.33 -18.50
N LYS A 86 8.87 -7.42 -17.95
CA LYS A 86 8.34 -6.40 -17.05
C LYS A 86 8.55 -6.81 -15.60
N ILE A 87 9.06 -5.88 -14.80
CA ILE A 87 9.11 -5.98 -13.34
C ILE A 87 8.14 -4.95 -12.77
N GLY A 88 7.16 -5.41 -11.98
CA GLY A 88 6.13 -4.52 -11.44
C GLY A 88 5.65 -4.97 -10.08
N PHE A 89 4.90 -4.08 -9.42
CA PHE A 89 4.33 -4.28 -8.11
C PHE A 89 2.81 -4.24 -8.14
N SER A 90 2.14 -5.16 -7.46
CA SER A 90 0.67 -5.16 -7.35
C SER A 90 0.17 -6.00 -6.18
N ARG A 91 -0.96 -5.60 -5.60
CA ARG A 91 -1.74 -6.44 -4.67
C ARG A 91 -2.65 -7.42 -5.42
N ARG A 92 -2.96 -7.14 -6.69
CA ARG A 92 -3.87 -7.93 -7.52
C ARG A 92 -3.17 -8.36 -8.81
N VAL A 93 -2.16 -9.23 -8.66
CA VAL A 93 -1.27 -9.63 -9.77
C VAL A 93 -2.05 -10.15 -10.96
N ASN A 94 -3.00 -11.09 -10.76
CA ASN A 94 -3.77 -11.69 -11.87
C ASN A 94 -4.58 -10.65 -12.65
N LYS A 95 -5.23 -9.69 -11.94
CA LYS A 95 -5.95 -8.59 -12.60
C LYS A 95 -4.98 -7.72 -13.40
N ARG A 96 -3.83 -7.41 -12.83
CA ARG A 96 -2.80 -6.59 -13.48
C ARG A 96 -2.24 -7.25 -14.73
N ILE A 97 -1.98 -8.56 -14.69
CA ILE A 97 -1.56 -9.34 -15.87
C ILE A 97 -2.61 -9.26 -16.99
N SER A 98 -3.90 -9.45 -16.65
CA SER A 98 -4.98 -9.37 -17.63
C SER A 98 -5.10 -7.99 -18.28
N GLU A 99 -4.87 -6.91 -17.51
CA GLU A 99 -4.85 -5.54 -18.04
C GLU A 99 -3.68 -5.34 -19.01
N ILE A 100 -2.46 -5.76 -18.62
CA ILE A 100 -1.26 -5.65 -19.45
C ILE A 100 -1.39 -6.47 -20.72
N SER A 101 -1.89 -7.71 -20.62
CA SER A 101 -2.09 -8.60 -21.78
C SER A 101 -3.06 -8.00 -22.81
N ARG A 102 -4.15 -7.37 -22.34
CA ARG A 102 -5.07 -6.67 -23.25
C ARG A 102 -4.45 -5.46 -23.95
N MET A 103 -3.53 -4.76 -23.26
CA MET A 103 -2.86 -3.59 -23.82
C MET A 103 -1.72 -3.95 -24.77
N SER A 104 -0.99 -5.04 -24.49
CA SER A 104 0.17 -5.46 -25.28
C SER A 104 -0.20 -6.35 -26.48
N GLY A 105 -1.38 -6.97 -26.45
CA GLY A 105 -1.82 -7.91 -27.49
C GLY A 105 -0.99 -9.20 -27.61
N GLY A 106 0.10 -9.32 -26.82
CA GLY A 106 1.03 -10.43 -26.86
C GLY A 106 0.88 -11.40 -25.70
N LYS A 107 1.49 -12.59 -25.86
CA LYS A 107 1.51 -13.63 -24.83
C LYS A 107 2.51 -13.27 -23.71
N LEU A 108 2.00 -13.18 -22.48
CA LEU A 108 2.77 -12.88 -21.29
C LEU A 108 2.91 -14.09 -20.39
N ASN A 109 4.14 -14.45 -20.06
CA ASN A 109 4.44 -15.50 -19.10
C ASN A 109 4.82 -14.91 -17.75
N LEU A 110 4.16 -15.36 -16.68
CA LEU A 110 4.53 -15.00 -15.33
C LEU A 110 5.74 -15.83 -14.89
N ILE A 111 6.89 -15.17 -14.73
CA ILE A 111 8.18 -15.78 -14.36
C ILE A 111 8.35 -15.86 -12.86
N ALA A 112 7.93 -14.80 -12.13
CA ALA A 112 8.02 -14.76 -10.69
C ALA A 112 6.86 -13.96 -10.09
N LYS A 113 6.43 -14.40 -8.90
CA LYS A 113 5.46 -13.73 -8.04
C LYS A 113 5.96 -13.84 -6.60
N ILE A 114 6.50 -12.77 -6.08
CA ILE A 114 7.23 -12.74 -4.81
C ILE A 114 6.46 -11.85 -3.83
N PRO A 115 6.00 -12.38 -2.67
CA PRO A 115 5.44 -11.54 -1.61
C PRO A 115 6.48 -10.52 -1.16
N ALA A 116 6.22 -9.26 -1.39
CA ALA A 116 7.15 -8.18 -1.08
C ALA A 116 6.44 -6.83 -1.06
N ASP A 117 7.15 -5.83 -0.58
CA ASP A 117 6.80 -4.42 -0.68
C ASP A 117 7.35 -3.77 -1.97
N ARG A 118 7.09 -2.49 -2.13
CA ARG A 118 7.58 -1.71 -3.27
C ARG A 118 9.11 -1.52 -3.26
N GLU A 119 9.75 -1.71 -2.13
CA GLU A 119 11.19 -1.58 -2.01
C GLU A 119 11.93 -2.63 -2.84
N LEU A 120 11.42 -3.87 -2.87
CA LEU A 120 11.99 -4.92 -3.73
C LEU A 120 11.88 -4.58 -5.22
N GLU A 121 10.72 -4.04 -5.67
CA GLU A 121 10.55 -3.55 -7.04
C GLU A 121 11.62 -2.52 -7.39
N THR A 122 11.83 -1.52 -6.50
CA THR A 122 12.83 -0.47 -6.69
C THR A 122 14.25 -1.04 -6.77
N LYS A 123 14.61 -1.98 -5.89
CA LYS A 123 15.91 -2.67 -5.90
C LYS A 123 16.14 -3.43 -7.21
N LEU A 124 15.13 -4.13 -7.71
CA LEU A 124 15.22 -4.85 -8.98
C LEU A 124 15.35 -3.88 -10.17
N HIS A 125 14.60 -2.78 -10.18
CA HIS A 125 14.73 -1.74 -11.20
C HIS A 125 16.13 -1.12 -11.22
N GLN A 126 16.75 -0.89 -10.05
CA GLN A 126 18.13 -0.42 -9.95
C GLN A 126 19.14 -1.47 -10.44
N LYS A 127 18.96 -2.72 -10.00
CA LYS A 127 19.83 -3.84 -10.41
C LYS A 127 19.88 -4.02 -11.92
N TYR A 128 18.73 -3.93 -12.58
CA TYR A 128 18.59 -4.13 -14.03
C TYR A 128 18.56 -2.82 -14.83
N TYR A 129 18.96 -1.69 -14.24
CA TYR A 129 18.88 -0.37 -14.86
C TYR A 129 19.52 -0.32 -16.26
N ASN A 130 20.69 -0.93 -16.44
CA ASN A 130 21.42 -0.95 -17.71
C ASN A 130 20.74 -1.80 -18.81
N TYR A 131 19.76 -2.61 -18.44
CA TYR A 131 18.96 -3.44 -19.36
C TYR A 131 17.58 -2.86 -19.62
N ARG A 132 17.27 -1.66 -19.11
CA ARG A 132 15.99 -1.00 -19.27
C ARG A 132 15.75 -0.62 -20.73
N SER A 133 14.64 -1.07 -21.28
CA SER A 133 14.16 -0.66 -22.61
C SER A 133 13.33 0.62 -22.49
N HIS A 134 12.22 0.56 -21.77
CA HIS A 134 11.34 1.71 -21.50
C HIS A 134 10.46 1.44 -20.26
N GLY A 135 10.13 2.48 -19.51
CA GLY A 135 9.26 2.38 -18.33
C GLY A 135 9.76 1.30 -17.36
N GLU A 136 8.95 0.26 -17.13
CA GLU A 136 9.21 -0.89 -16.27
C GLU A 136 9.54 -2.17 -17.09
N TRP A 137 9.93 -2.01 -18.37
CA TRP A 137 10.30 -3.08 -19.29
C TRP A 137 11.81 -3.13 -19.51
N PHE A 138 12.36 -4.36 -19.50
CA PHE A 138 13.79 -4.64 -19.53
C PHE A 138 14.12 -5.71 -20.58
N ILE A 139 15.31 -5.64 -21.19
CA ILE A 139 15.86 -6.67 -22.07
C ILE A 139 16.71 -7.60 -21.21
N LEU A 140 16.12 -8.62 -20.64
CA LEU A 140 16.78 -9.57 -19.74
C LEU A 140 17.14 -10.87 -20.48
N ASN A 141 18.34 -11.37 -20.26
CA ASN A 141 18.79 -12.63 -20.80
C ASN A 141 18.33 -13.83 -19.94
N ARG A 142 18.61 -15.05 -20.43
CA ARG A 142 18.21 -16.29 -19.74
C ARG A 142 18.76 -16.43 -18.32
N CYS A 143 19.99 -15.93 -18.08
CA CYS A 143 20.59 -15.97 -16.74
C CYS A 143 19.85 -15.07 -15.76
N HIS A 144 19.48 -13.85 -16.19
CA HIS A 144 18.68 -12.94 -15.39
C HIS A 144 17.27 -13.49 -15.10
N LEU A 145 16.63 -14.10 -16.11
CA LEU A 145 15.31 -14.71 -15.92
C LEU A 145 15.37 -15.90 -14.95
N LYS A 146 16.43 -16.71 -15.04
CA LYS A 146 16.66 -17.81 -14.09
C LYS A 146 16.84 -17.28 -12.67
N GLU A 147 17.67 -16.28 -12.49
CA GLU A 147 17.88 -15.63 -11.19
C GLU A 147 16.57 -15.12 -10.57
N LEU A 148 15.76 -14.42 -11.36
CA LEU A 148 14.44 -13.93 -10.91
C LEU A 148 13.49 -15.06 -10.55
N LYS A 149 13.49 -16.15 -11.31
CA LYS A 149 12.67 -17.34 -11.05
C LYS A 149 13.09 -18.05 -9.74
N GLU A 150 14.38 -18.08 -9.45
CA GLU A 150 14.96 -18.75 -8.28
C GLU A 150 14.97 -17.88 -7.01
N MET A 151 14.52 -16.63 -7.10
CA MET A 151 14.48 -15.74 -5.94
C MET A 151 13.74 -16.34 -4.75
N PRO A 152 14.23 -16.10 -3.52
CA PRO A 152 13.55 -16.53 -2.30
C PRO A 152 12.12 -15.99 -2.24
N GLY A 153 11.17 -16.83 -1.81
CA GLY A 153 9.77 -16.44 -1.68
C GLY A 153 8.97 -16.46 -2.98
N ASN A 154 9.54 -16.84 -4.13
CA ASN A 154 8.76 -16.98 -5.35
C ASN A 154 7.69 -18.08 -5.20
N GLU A 155 6.40 -17.70 -5.30
CA GLU A 155 5.25 -18.61 -5.16
C GLU A 155 5.01 -19.52 -6.40
N LEU A 156 5.81 -19.38 -7.46
CA LEU A 156 5.68 -20.17 -8.72
C LEU A 156 6.66 -21.35 -8.78
N LYS A 157 7.32 -21.66 -7.69
CA LYS A 157 8.22 -22.83 -7.60
C LYS A 157 7.46 -24.11 -7.41
#